data_845e53026df0bd1a54a6ae55d788dcbe
#
_entry.id   845e53026df0bd1a54a6ae55d788dcbe
#
_cell.length_a   1.000
_cell.length_b   1.000
_cell.length_c   1.000
_cell.angle_alpha   90.00
_cell.angle_beta   90.00
_cell.angle_gamma   90.00
#
_symmetry.space_group_name_H-M   'P 1'
#
loop_
_entity.id
_entity.type
_entity.pdbx_description
1 polymer ?
#
loop_
_entity_poly.entity_id
_entity_poly.type
_entity_poly.pdbx_seq_one_letter_code
_entity_poly.pdbx_strand_id
1 'polypeptide(L)'
;MRGVVMALLIGGASLFSSGCGVYMAFTQPPPVDTAALEAGSGWSRSAVIEKLGVPKSSIRNADGTREEMYEFYEGSSTGWKVGRGIFHLAADIVSIALWEIVATPSEYLLRGDKLTAQASFDQNDRLTSFRVLGRETKPLEKIHKQQNGS
;
A
#
# COMPACT_ATOMS: atom_id res chain seq x y z
N MET A 1 -19.44 42.34 -10.97
CA MET A 1 -19.64 41.60 -9.71
C MET A 1 -20.08 40.12 -9.90
N ARG A 2 -21.01 39.80 -10.81
CA ARG A 2 -21.45 38.40 -11.07
C ARG A 2 -20.30 37.46 -11.51
N GLY A 3 -19.37 37.91 -12.36
CA GLY A 3 -18.25 37.12 -12.84
C GLY A 3 -17.21 36.76 -11.74
N VAL A 4 -16.95 37.67 -10.80
CA VAL A 4 -16.00 37.45 -9.71
C VAL A 4 -16.57 36.44 -8.70
N VAL A 5 -17.87 36.51 -8.41
CA VAL A 5 -18.52 35.54 -7.50
C VAL A 5 -18.55 34.14 -8.13
N MET A 6 -18.79 34.06 -9.43
CA MET A 6 -18.79 32.80 -10.15
C MET A 6 -17.37 32.18 -10.24
N ALA A 7 -16.33 32.98 -10.42
CA ALA A 7 -14.93 32.55 -10.38
C ALA A 7 -14.50 32.07 -9.00
N LEU A 8 -14.96 32.74 -7.92
CA LEU A 8 -14.72 32.33 -6.53
C LEU A 8 -15.45 31.03 -6.16
N LEU A 9 -16.66 30.81 -6.68
CA LEU A 9 -17.42 29.58 -6.45
C LEU A 9 -16.81 28.39 -7.19
N ILE A 10 -16.34 28.59 -8.42
CA ILE A 10 -15.66 27.55 -9.20
C ILE A 10 -14.29 27.24 -8.57
N GLY A 11 -13.52 28.25 -8.17
CA GLY A 11 -12.23 28.08 -7.50
C GLY A 11 -12.36 27.41 -6.12
N GLY A 12 -13.41 27.74 -5.35
CA GLY A 12 -13.72 27.11 -4.08
C GLY A 12 -14.13 25.63 -4.22
N ALA A 13 -14.95 25.29 -5.20
CA ALA A 13 -15.36 23.91 -5.48
C ALA A 13 -14.18 23.03 -5.91
N SER A 14 -13.23 23.58 -6.67
CA SER A 14 -12.02 22.86 -7.10
C SER A 14 -11.09 22.49 -5.94
N LEU A 15 -11.03 23.31 -4.87
CA LEU A 15 -10.23 23.01 -3.67
C LEU A 15 -10.78 21.85 -2.86
N PHE A 16 -12.09 21.57 -2.94
CA PHE A 16 -12.71 20.42 -2.26
C PHE A 16 -12.60 19.11 -3.08
N SER A 17 -12.32 19.20 -4.37
CA SER A 17 -12.19 18.02 -5.26
C SER A 17 -10.76 17.47 -5.33
N SER A 18 -9.76 18.24 -4.92
CA SER A 18 -8.33 17.91 -5.02
C SER A 18 -7.83 17.01 -3.89
N GLY A 19 -8.52 15.92 -3.61
CA GLY A 19 -8.22 15.14 -2.41
C GLY A 19 -7.85 13.69 -2.61
N CYS A 20 -8.38 13.02 -3.63
CA CYS A 20 -8.29 11.56 -3.70
C CYS A 20 -6.87 11.07 -4.00
N GLY A 21 -6.19 11.62 -4.99
CA GLY A 21 -4.81 11.22 -5.34
C GLY A 21 -3.81 11.59 -4.25
N VAL A 22 -3.92 12.81 -3.69
CA VAL A 22 -3.09 13.25 -2.56
C VAL A 22 -3.34 12.38 -1.33
N TYR A 23 -4.60 12.18 -0.96
CA TYR A 23 -4.98 11.32 0.16
C TYR A 23 -4.47 9.90 -0.02
N MET A 24 -4.66 9.29 -1.20
CA MET A 24 -4.19 7.94 -1.51
C MET A 24 -2.67 7.83 -1.44
N ALA A 25 -1.92 8.84 -1.90
CA ALA A 25 -0.46 8.83 -1.81
C ALA A 25 0.03 8.80 -0.36
N PHE A 26 -0.59 9.59 0.53
CA PHE A 26 -0.20 9.66 1.94
C PHE A 26 -0.71 8.49 2.79
N THR A 27 -1.84 7.88 2.44
CA THR A 27 -2.46 6.80 3.22
C THR A 27 -1.98 5.41 2.85
N GLN A 28 -1.07 5.28 1.87
CA GLN A 28 -0.47 3.98 1.57
C GLN A 28 0.27 3.39 2.79
N PRO A 29 0.22 2.06 2.99
CA PRO A 29 0.91 1.42 4.09
C PRO A 29 2.43 1.68 4.03
N PRO A 30 3.12 1.73 5.18
CA PRO A 30 4.58 1.82 5.22
C PRO A 30 5.20 0.58 4.53
N PRO A 31 6.46 0.69 4.07
CA PRO A 31 7.17 -0.45 3.51
C PRO A 31 7.31 -1.54 4.58
N VAL A 32 7.06 -2.78 4.18
CA VAL A 32 7.25 -3.95 5.05
C VAL A 32 8.62 -4.54 4.76
N ASP A 33 9.47 -4.61 5.78
CA ASP A 33 10.74 -5.32 5.70
C ASP A 33 10.51 -6.81 5.90
N THR A 34 10.21 -7.51 4.80
CA THR A 34 10.01 -8.96 4.79
C THR A 34 11.29 -9.71 5.10
N ALA A 35 12.45 -9.17 4.72
CA ALA A 35 13.75 -9.79 5.00
C ALA A 35 14.04 -9.81 6.50
N ALA A 36 13.68 -8.76 7.24
CA ALA A 36 13.80 -8.74 8.70
C ALA A 36 12.87 -9.76 9.37
N LEU A 37 11.67 -10.00 8.82
CA LEU A 37 10.75 -11.03 9.31
C LEU A 37 11.26 -12.44 8.98
N GLU A 38 11.82 -12.65 7.79
CA GLU A 38 12.41 -13.93 7.37
C GLU A 38 13.68 -14.28 8.14
N ALA A 39 14.52 -13.28 8.44
CA ALA A 39 15.77 -13.47 9.21
C ALA A 39 15.53 -13.58 10.73
N GLY A 40 14.41 -13.04 11.23
CA GLY A 40 14.19 -12.84 12.64
C GLY A 40 13.25 -13.84 13.28
N SER A 41 13.79 -14.77 14.07
CA SER A 41 13.03 -15.45 15.11
C SER A 41 12.80 -14.50 16.31
N GLY A 42 11.64 -14.63 16.98
CA GLY A 42 11.37 -13.93 18.24
C GLY A 42 10.51 -12.68 18.17
N TRP A 43 10.05 -12.27 16.98
CA TRP A 43 9.00 -11.27 16.87
C TRP A 43 7.73 -11.76 17.58
N SER A 44 7.09 -10.91 18.37
CA SER A 44 5.80 -11.26 18.94
C SER A 44 4.73 -11.26 17.85
N ARG A 45 3.71 -12.10 18.01
CA ARG A 45 2.55 -12.12 17.11
C ARG A 45 1.90 -10.76 16.96
N SER A 46 1.78 -9.99 18.06
CA SER A 46 1.24 -8.63 18.04
C SER A 46 2.05 -7.69 17.15
N ALA A 47 3.38 -7.76 17.20
CA ALA A 47 4.25 -6.96 16.35
C ALA A 47 4.15 -7.35 14.87
N VAL A 48 3.93 -8.63 14.56
CA VAL A 48 3.68 -9.08 13.19
C VAL A 48 2.33 -8.54 12.69
N ILE A 49 1.28 -8.61 13.51
CA ILE A 49 -0.05 -8.05 13.19
C ILE A 49 0.01 -6.53 12.97
N GLU A 50 0.77 -5.81 13.79
CA GLU A 50 0.97 -4.36 13.63
C GLU A 50 1.61 -4.02 12.28
N LYS A 51 2.54 -4.84 11.80
CA LYS A 51 3.24 -4.61 10.53
C LYS A 51 2.46 -5.07 9.31
N LEU A 52 1.81 -6.23 9.37
CA LEU A 52 1.17 -6.89 8.22
C LEU A 52 -0.35 -6.73 8.19
N GLY A 53 -0.94 -6.32 9.30
CA GLY A 53 -2.38 -6.34 9.49
C GLY A 53 -2.89 -7.66 10.04
N VAL A 54 -4.22 -7.80 10.11
CA VAL A 54 -4.88 -9.01 10.62
C VAL A 54 -4.67 -10.20 9.66
N PRO A 55 -4.32 -11.40 10.15
CA PRO A 55 -4.18 -12.56 9.30
C PRO A 55 -5.50 -12.94 8.62
N LYS A 56 -5.43 -13.41 7.39
CA LYS A 56 -6.57 -13.93 6.61
C LYS A 56 -7.06 -15.28 7.13
N SER A 57 -6.15 -16.09 7.63
CA SER A 57 -6.46 -17.34 8.33
C SER A 57 -5.50 -17.55 9.50
N SER A 58 -5.96 -18.21 10.54
CA SER A 58 -5.17 -18.56 11.71
C SER A 58 -5.63 -19.94 12.19
N ILE A 59 -4.68 -20.87 12.26
CA ILE A 59 -4.90 -22.24 12.72
C ILE A 59 -4.04 -22.44 13.95
N ARG A 60 -4.64 -22.87 15.04
CA ARG A 60 -3.92 -23.28 16.24
C ARG A 60 -3.87 -24.80 16.29
N ASN A 61 -2.65 -25.34 16.36
CA ASN A 61 -2.40 -26.77 16.44
C ASN A 61 -2.64 -27.30 17.86
N ALA A 62 -2.83 -28.60 17.99
CA ALA A 62 -3.04 -29.27 19.28
C ALA A 62 -1.84 -29.13 20.24
N ASP A 63 -0.64 -28.93 19.71
CA ASP A 63 0.60 -28.68 20.47
C ASP A 63 0.74 -27.22 20.94
N GLY A 64 -0.24 -26.37 20.65
CA GLY A 64 -0.26 -24.97 21.03
C GLY A 64 0.46 -24.02 20.05
N THR A 65 1.14 -24.54 19.04
CA THR A 65 1.71 -23.74 17.96
C THR A 65 0.62 -23.14 17.06
N ARG A 66 0.98 -22.10 16.28
CA ARG A 66 0.01 -21.41 15.42
C ARG A 66 0.61 -21.18 14.04
N GLU A 67 -0.23 -21.37 13.03
CA GLU A 67 0.08 -21.01 11.65
C GLU A 67 -0.92 -19.96 11.14
N GLU A 68 -0.39 -18.91 10.56
CA GLU A 68 -1.17 -17.78 10.06
C GLU A 68 -0.79 -17.41 8.65
N MET A 69 -1.81 -17.05 7.87
CA MET A 69 -1.65 -16.56 6.51
C MET A 69 -1.94 -15.07 6.46
N TYR A 70 -1.05 -14.30 5.88
CA TYR A 70 -1.15 -12.86 5.73
C TYR A 70 -1.20 -12.45 4.27
N GLU A 71 -2.03 -11.46 3.98
CA GLU A 71 -2.03 -10.74 2.70
C GLU A 71 -1.80 -9.26 2.97
N PHE A 72 -0.77 -8.69 2.39
CA PHE A 72 -0.40 -7.29 2.57
C PHE A 72 0.21 -6.70 1.31
N TYR A 73 0.27 -5.38 1.24
CA TYR A 73 0.98 -4.69 0.17
C TYR A 73 2.41 -4.40 0.60
N GLU A 74 3.36 -4.51 -0.34
CA GLU A 74 4.78 -4.26 -0.08
C GLU A 74 5.05 -2.85 0.48
N GLY A 75 4.15 -1.92 0.16
CA GLY A 75 4.22 -0.54 0.64
C GLY A 75 5.22 0.31 -0.14
N SER A 76 5.27 1.60 0.20
CA SER A 76 6.17 2.58 -0.44
C SER A 76 6.92 3.39 0.59
N SER A 77 8.17 3.79 0.29
CA SER A 77 8.97 4.62 1.17
C SER A 77 8.30 5.98 1.44
N THR A 78 8.51 6.51 2.64
CA THR A 78 7.92 7.79 3.05
C THR A 78 8.31 8.94 2.11
N GLY A 79 9.57 9.01 1.69
CA GLY A 79 10.04 10.03 0.75
C GLY A 79 9.32 9.96 -0.59
N TRP A 80 9.09 8.76 -1.11
CA TRP A 80 8.36 8.54 -2.36
C TRP A 80 6.88 8.94 -2.23
N LYS A 81 6.24 8.64 -1.10
CA LYS A 81 4.86 9.06 -0.79
C LYS A 81 4.73 10.58 -0.76
N VAL A 82 5.64 11.25 -0.03
CA VAL A 82 5.64 12.71 0.07
C VAL A 82 5.88 13.35 -1.30
N GLY A 83 6.85 12.86 -2.05
CA GLY A 83 7.14 13.36 -3.41
C GLY A 83 5.94 13.25 -4.33
N ARG A 84 5.24 12.11 -4.34
CA ARG A 84 4.02 11.91 -5.13
C ARG A 84 2.87 12.79 -4.64
N GLY A 85 2.66 12.89 -3.33
CA GLY A 85 1.62 13.74 -2.77
C GLY A 85 1.78 15.21 -3.16
N ILE A 86 3.00 15.74 -3.09
CA ILE A 86 3.32 17.10 -3.55
C ILE A 86 3.11 17.25 -5.06
N PHE A 87 3.52 16.24 -5.85
CA PHE A 87 3.33 16.25 -7.30
C PHE A 87 1.85 16.30 -7.68
N HIS A 88 1.00 15.48 -7.05
CA HIS A 88 -0.44 15.50 -7.30
C HIS A 88 -1.06 16.84 -6.93
N LEU A 89 -0.68 17.40 -5.76
CA LEU A 89 -1.16 18.71 -5.35
C LEU A 89 -0.79 19.81 -6.35
N ALA A 90 0.45 19.82 -6.84
CA ALA A 90 0.91 20.78 -7.83
C ALA A 90 0.19 20.60 -9.18
N ALA A 91 -0.01 19.35 -9.62
CA ALA A 91 -0.71 19.04 -10.85
C ALA A 91 -2.19 19.44 -10.79
N ASP A 92 -2.88 19.23 -9.66
CA ASP A 92 -4.26 19.64 -9.45
C ASP A 92 -4.43 21.16 -9.55
N ILE A 93 -3.52 21.93 -8.97
CA ILE A 93 -3.54 23.40 -9.05
C ILE A 93 -3.40 23.87 -10.50
N VAL A 94 -2.50 23.25 -11.27
CA VAL A 94 -2.23 23.64 -12.67
C VAL A 94 -3.34 23.21 -13.62
N SER A 95 -3.93 22.04 -13.41
CA SER A 95 -4.93 21.44 -14.32
C SER A 95 -6.38 21.69 -13.92
N ILE A 96 -6.62 22.51 -12.88
CA ILE A 96 -7.97 22.81 -12.38
C ILE A 96 -8.73 21.50 -12.08
N ALA A 97 -8.09 20.61 -11.30
CA ALA A 97 -8.60 19.32 -10.86
C ALA A 97 -8.87 18.26 -11.98
N LEU A 98 -8.58 18.54 -13.23
CA LEU A 98 -8.68 17.54 -14.32
C LEU A 98 -7.65 16.41 -14.15
N TRP A 99 -6.57 16.67 -13.41
CA TRP A 99 -5.53 15.72 -13.10
C TRP A 99 -6.07 14.51 -12.31
N GLU A 100 -7.10 14.69 -11.52
CA GLU A 100 -7.67 13.64 -10.67
C GLU A 100 -8.20 12.44 -11.46
N ILE A 101 -8.66 12.67 -12.70
CA ILE A 101 -9.11 11.61 -13.61
C ILE A 101 -7.97 10.61 -13.91
N VAL A 102 -6.73 11.08 -13.93
CA VAL A 102 -5.53 10.27 -14.20
C VAL A 102 -4.83 9.86 -12.91
N ALA A 103 -4.79 10.75 -11.91
CA ALA A 103 -4.08 10.56 -10.66
C ALA A 103 -4.65 9.39 -9.84
N THR A 104 -5.95 9.31 -9.65
CA THR A 104 -6.58 8.26 -8.85
C THR A 104 -6.31 6.85 -9.40
N PRO A 105 -6.49 6.54 -10.69
CA PRO A 105 -6.11 5.25 -11.24
C PRO A 105 -4.60 4.97 -11.16
N SER A 106 -3.75 5.98 -11.35
CA SER A 106 -2.29 5.81 -11.29
C SER A 106 -1.81 5.46 -9.88
N GLU A 107 -2.38 6.07 -8.83
CA GLU A 107 -2.06 5.73 -7.44
C GLU A 107 -2.43 4.29 -7.08
N TYR A 108 -3.55 3.79 -7.60
CA TYR A 108 -3.90 2.38 -7.44
C TYR A 108 -2.83 1.45 -8.07
N LEU A 109 -2.30 1.82 -9.23
CA LEU A 109 -1.22 1.08 -9.91
C LEU A 109 0.13 1.20 -9.17
N LEU A 110 0.36 2.26 -8.40
CA LEU A 110 1.61 2.51 -7.68
C LEU A 110 1.62 1.98 -6.24
N ARG A 111 0.56 1.33 -5.78
CA ARG A 111 0.44 0.82 -4.40
C ARG A 111 1.48 -0.22 -3.98
N GLY A 112 2.24 -0.77 -4.91
CA GLY A 112 3.14 -1.90 -4.69
C GLY A 112 2.46 -3.25 -4.95
N ASP A 113 3.24 -4.32 -4.92
CA ASP A 113 2.75 -5.67 -5.15
C ASP A 113 1.99 -6.19 -3.92
N LYS A 114 0.99 -7.01 -4.16
CA LYS A 114 0.30 -7.75 -3.10
C LYS A 114 1.08 -9.02 -2.81
N LEU A 115 1.47 -9.18 -1.55
CA LEU A 115 2.19 -10.34 -1.08
C LEU A 115 1.29 -11.25 -0.26
N THR A 116 1.50 -12.54 -0.39
CA THR A 116 0.93 -13.57 0.47
C THR A 116 2.07 -14.23 1.22
N ALA A 117 1.98 -14.28 2.56
CA ALA A 117 3.00 -14.87 3.41
C ALA A 117 2.39 -15.79 4.47
N GLN A 118 3.15 -16.79 4.86
CA GLN A 118 2.87 -17.68 5.97
C GLN A 118 3.79 -17.35 7.14
N ALA A 119 3.22 -17.25 8.33
CA ALA A 119 3.95 -17.09 9.59
C ALA A 119 3.60 -18.24 10.52
N SER A 120 4.61 -18.81 11.17
CA SER A 120 4.45 -19.83 12.21
C SER A 120 4.90 -19.26 13.55
N PHE A 121 4.14 -19.54 14.60
CA PHE A 121 4.39 -19.06 15.95
C PHE A 121 4.47 -20.25 16.91
N ASP A 122 5.31 -20.10 17.93
CA ASP A 122 5.37 -21.06 19.04
C ASP A 122 4.19 -20.91 20.02
N GLN A 123 4.21 -21.71 21.08
CA GLN A 123 3.19 -21.71 22.13
C GLN A 123 3.10 -20.36 22.89
N ASN A 124 4.15 -19.53 22.84
CA ASN A 124 4.24 -18.22 23.47
C ASN A 124 3.93 -17.07 22.51
N ASP A 125 3.32 -17.37 21.35
CA ASP A 125 3.04 -16.41 20.27
C ASP A 125 4.31 -15.68 19.77
N ARG A 126 5.48 -16.39 19.74
CA ARG A 126 6.73 -15.91 19.15
C ARG A 126 6.90 -16.46 17.75
N LEU A 127 7.25 -15.59 16.80
CA LEU A 127 7.52 -15.96 15.42
C LEU A 127 8.70 -16.94 15.34
N THR A 128 8.46 -18.11 14.78
CA THR A 128 9.45 -19.14 14.54
C THR A 128 9.85 -19.25 13.09
N SER A 129 8.92 -18.92 12.18
CA SER A 129 9.16 -18.94 10.74
C SER A 129 8.27 -17.92 10.05
N PHE A 130 8.83 -17.22 9.06
CA PHE A 130 8.10 -16.35 8.15
C PHE A 130 8.56 -16.64 6.72
N ARG A 131 7.62 -16.80 5.81
CA ARG A 131 7.93 -17.10 4.40
C ARG A 131 6.93 -16.41 3.48
N VAL A 132 7.43 -15.67 2.49
CA VAL A 132 6.63 -15.16 1.39
C VAL A 132 6.33 -16.31 0.43
N LEU A 133 5.05 -16.62 0.23
CA LEU A 133 4.58 -17.71 -0.62
C LEU A 133 4.32 -17.26 -2.05
N GLY A 134 3.88 -16.02 -2.21
CA GLY A 134 3.50 -15.49 -3.52
C GLY A 134 3.51 -13.98 -3.58
N ARG A 135 3.75 -13.49 -4.80
CA ARG A 135 3.70 -12.07 -5.15
C ARG A 135 2.73 -11.92 -6.32
N GLU A 136 1.66 -11.19 -6.12
CA GLU A 136 0.74 -10.83 -7.18
C GLU A 136 1.24 -9.54 -7.87
N THR A 137 2.00 -9.72 -8.94
CA THR A 137 2.47 -8.62 -9.79
C THR A 137 1.34 -8.10 -10.66
N LYS A 138 1.28 -6.78 -10.83
CA LYS A 138 0.24 -6.11 -11.60
C LYS A 138 0.30 -6.49 -13.09
N PRO A 139 -0.85 -6.42 -13.80
CA PRO A 139 -0.93 -6.82 -15.22
C PRO A 139 0.08 -6.11 -16.13
N LEU A 140 0.39 -4.84 -15.85
CA LEU A 140 1.34 -4.06 -16.66
C LEU A 140 2.78 -4.58 -16.58
N GLU A 141 3.21 -5.09 -15.45
CA GLU A 141 4.55 -5.68 -15.30
C GLU A 141 4.65 -7.05 -15.96
N LYS A 142 3.54 -7.81 -15.98
CA LYS A 142 3.47 -9.08 -16.71
C LYS A 142 3.67 -8.90 -18.21
N ILE A 143 3.11 -7.84 -18.80
CA ILE A 143 3.26 -7.50 -20.22
C ILE A 143 4.72 -7.15 -20.53
N HIS A 144 5.38 -6.38 -19.67
CA HIS A 144 6.79 -5.98 -19.90
C HIS A 144 7.77 -7.15 -19.78
N LYS A 145 7.53 -8.09 -18.86
CA LYS A 145 8.35 -9.31 -18.73
C LYS A 145 8.19 -10.27 -19.93
N GLN A 146 7.01 -10.32 -20.53
CA GLN A 146 6.79 -11.13 -21.74
C GLN A 146 7.47 -10.54 -22.97
N GLN A 147 7.59 -9.22 -23.07
CA GLN A 147 8.25 -8.55 -24.20
C GLN A 147 9.79 -8.62 -24.15
N ASN A 148 10.37 -8.71 -22.95
CA ASN A 148 11.83 -8.73 -22.76
C ASN A 148 12.40 -10.15 -22.58
N GLY A 149 11.59 -11.19 -22.66
CA GLY A 149 11.95 -12.59 -22.46
C GLY A 149 11.93 -13.44 -23.76
N SER A 150 11.95 -12.80 -24.93
CA SER A 150 12.05 -13.47 -26.24
C SER A 150 13.40 -13.26 -26.86
#